data_a09b60f5502515ebfc4b3895045666d6
#
_entry.id   a09b60f5502515ebfc4b3895045666d6
#
_cell.length_a   1.000
_cell.length_b   1.000
_cell.length_c   1.000
_cell.angle_alpha   90.00
_cell.angle_beta   90.00
_cell.angle_gamma   90.00
#
_symmetry.space_group_name_H-M   'P 1'
#
loop_
_entity.id
_entity.type
_entity.pdbx_description
1 polymer ?
#
loop_
_entity_poly.entity_id
_entity_poly.type
_entity_poly.pdbx_seq_one_letter_code
_entity_poly.pdbx_strand_id
1 'polypeptide(L)'
;MIKKEMIAMLLAGGQGSRLGVLTEKVAKPAVSFGGKYRIIDFPLSNCINSGIDTVGVLTQYQPLRLNTHIGIGIPWDLDRNEGGVTVLPPYEKSTSSEWYTGTANAIFQNMDYMEQYNPDYVLILYVDHIYKMDYEVMLDFHKANKADVTIACMPVPIEEASRFGIMVTDEMGRITEFEEKPEHPSSNLASMGIYIFSWPALKEALMTLKDQSSCDFGKHVLPYCKEKGERLFAYEYNGYWKDVGTLGSYWEANMELIDIIPEFNLYEEFWKIYTKGDIIPPQYISAEAVTDRCLIGEGAEIYGEVHNSVIGPNVVIGKGSVIRDSIIMRNSTIGEGVQMDKAIIAEDVTIGNNVVLGCGEEAPNVLKPAVYSFGIATVGERSVIPDNVRIGKNTAISGITTPEDYPDGELAGGQVIAAKDGDK
;
A
#
# COMPACT_ATOMS: atom_id res chain seq x y z
N MET A 1 -25.81 -2.47 23.46
CA MET A 1 -25.34 -2.35 22.06
C MET A 1 -25.14 -0.85 21.80
N ILE A 2 -23.94 -0.45 21.47
CA ILE A 2 -23.64 0.97 21.17
C ILE A 2 -23.85 1.13 19.69
N LYS A 3 -24.83 1.93 19.30
CA LYS A 3 -25.08 2.20 17.89
C LYS A 3 -24.03 3.17 17.36
N LYS A 4 -23.41 2.81 16.22
CA LYS A 4 -22.56 3.69 15.42
C LYS A 4 -23.24 4.02 14.11
N GLU A 5 -23.16 5.24 13.64
CA GLU A 5 -23.72 5.59 12.33
C GLU A 5 -23.00 4.85 11.21
N MET A 6 -21.67 4.95 11.19
CA MET A 6 -20.82 4.28 10.21
C MET A 6 -19.62 3.62 10.90
N ILE A 7 -19.23 2.44 10.45
CA ILE A 7 -17.98 1.76 10.81
C ILE A 7 -17.16 1.49 9.56
N ALA A 8 -15.83 1.38 9.71
CA ALA A 8 -14.95 1.05 8.60
C ALA A 8 -14.39 -0.37 8.68
N MET A 9 -14.32 -1.04 7.54
CA MET A 9 -13.74 -2.37 7.38
C MET A 9 -12.61 -2.30 6.35
N LEU A 10 -11.37 -2.46 6.80
CA LEU A 10 -10.16 -2.34 6.00
C LEU A 10 -9.68 -3.71 5.52
N LEU A 11 -9.61 -3.91 4.21
CA LEU A 11 -9.17 -5.14 3.57
C LEU A 11 -7.64 -5.16 3.44
N ALA A 12 -6.98 -5.65 4.46
CA ALA A 12 -5.51 -5.63 4.61
C ALA A 12 -4.85 -7.01 4.37
N GLY A 13 -5.53 -7.96 3.73
CA GLY A 13 -5.09 -9.35 3.59
C GLY A 13 -4.31 -9.67 2.31
N GLY A 14 -4.06 -8.72 1.42
CA GLY A 14 -3.43 -8.96 0.12
C GLY A 14 -1.93 -9.32 0.21
N GLN A 15 -1.48 -10.29 -0.59
CA GLN A 15 -0.06 -10.71 -0.66
C GLN A 15 0.86 -9.65 -1.28
N GLY A 16 0.35 -8.79 -2.17
CA GLY A 16 1.16 -7.76 -2.82
C GLY A 16 2.22 -8.29 -3.80
N SER A 17 1.99 -9.44 -4.42
CA SER A 17 2.97 -10.15 -5.26
C SER A 17 3.60 -9.33 -6.39
N ARG A 18 2.94 -8.24 -6.83
CA ARG A 18 3.43 -7.29 -7.83
C ARG A 18 4.49 -6.30 -7.29
N LEU A 19 4.72 -6.27 -5.97
CA LEU A 19 5.83 -5.53 -5.34
C LEU A 19 7.08 -6.41 -5.13
N GLY A 20 7.06 -7.66 -5.61
CA GLY A 20 8.20 -8.55 -5.62
C GLY A 20 8.82 -8.76 -4.25
N VAL A 21 10.14 -8.61 -4.16
CA VAL A 21 10.92 -8.81 -2.93
C VAL A 21 10.53 -7.89 -1.77
N LEU A 22 9.85 -6.78 -2.03
CA LEU A 22 9.39 -5.87 -0.97
C LEU A 22 8.28 -6.47 -0.11
N THR A 23 7.57 -7.47 -0.62
CA THR A 23 6.44 -8.12 0.07
C THR A 23 6.67 -9.61 0.35
N GLU A 24 7.89 -10.09 0.23
CA GLU A 24 8.22 -11.49 0.59
C GLU A 24 8.05 -11.76 2.09
N LYS A 25 8.41 -10.79 2.93
CA LYS A 25 8.42 -10.92 4.41
C LYS A 25 7.39 -10.03 5.12
N VAL A 26 6.67 -9.18 4.39
CA VAL A 26 5.67 -8.26 4.95
C VAL A 26 4.42 -8.20 4.09
N ALA A 27 3.28 -7.97 4.72
CA ALA A 27 2.04 -7.66 3.99
C ALA A 27 2.16 -6.30 3.27
N LYS A 28 1.56 -6.16 2.09
CA LYS A 28 1.58 -4.90 1.31
C LYS A 28 1.19 -3.67 2.14
N PRO A 29 0.14 -3.68 3.00
CA PRO A 29 -0.21 -2.54 3.85
C PRO A 29 0.87 -2.11 4.84
N ALA A 30 1.82 -2.99 5.17
CA ALA A 30 2.92 -2.72 6.08
C ALA A 30 4.19 -2.20 5.39
N VAL A 31 4.21 -2.10 4.05
CA VAL A 31 5.35 -1.54 3.30
C VAL A 31 5.51 -0.06 3.64
N SER A 32 6.75 0.38 3.85
CA SER A 32 7.11 1.77 4.14
C SER A 32 6.81 2.68 2.96
N PHE A 33 6.40 3.92 3.21
CA PHE A 33 6.09 4.93 2.20
C PHE A 33 6.47 6.34 2.69
N GLY A 34 6.98 7.19 1.79
CA GLY A 34 7.26 8.60 2.09
C GLY A 34 8.29 8.82 3.21
N GLY A 35 9.22 7.89 3.41
CA GLY A 35 10.31 7.99 4.37
C GLY A 35 9.91 7.85 5.85
N LYS A 36 8.61 7.76 6.18
CA LYS A 36 8.15 7.69 7.58
C LYS A 36 6.95 6.77 7.76
N TYR A 37 6.02 6.75 6.81
CA TYR A 37 4.71 6.12 6.91
C TYR A 37 4.74 4.66 6.43
N ARG A 38 3.62 3.95 6.67
CA ARG A 38 3.26 2.70 6.00
C ARG A 38 1.98 2.91 5.21
N ILE A 39 1.74 2.10 4.19
CA ILE A 39 0.56 2.24 3.33
C ILE A 39 -0.75 2.24 4.14
N ILE A 40 -0.85 1.42 5.20
CA ILE A 40 -2.03 1.35 6.09
C ILE A 40 -2.32 2.66 6.84
N ASP A 41 -1.33 3.52 7.03
CA ASP A 41 -1.48 4.76 7.79
C ASP A 41 -2.44 5.74 7.11
N PHE A 42 -2.52 5.72 5.79
CA PHE A 42 -3.38 6.59 5.00
C PHE A 42 -4.87 6.32 5.24
N PRO A 43 -5.40 5.10 5.01
CA PRO A 43 -6.81 4.82 5.29
C PRO A 43 -7.16 4.92 6.78
N LEU A 44 -6.27 4.55 7.72
CA LEU A 44 -6.51 4.75 9.15
C LEU A 44 -6.62 6.24 9.50
N SER A 45 -5.73 7.08 8.96
CA SER A 45 -5.77 8.52 9.17
C SER A 45 -7.00 9.16 8.53
N ASN A 46 -7.38 8.72 7.33
CA ASN A 46 -8.61 9.19 6.69
C ASN A 46 -9.85 8.82 7.53
N CYS A 47 -9.90 7.61 8.12
CA CYS A 47 -11.00 7.23 9.01
C CYS A 47 -11.14 8.20 10.19
N ILE A 48 -10.06 8.44 10.93
CA ILE A 48 -10.16 9.31 12.11
C ILE A 48 -10.40 10.78 11.75
N ASN A 49 -9.80 11.27 10.67
CA ASN A 49 -10.05 12.62 10.17
C ASN A 49 -11.51 12.81 9.69
N SER A 50 -12.17 11.74 9.24
CA SER A 50 -13.61 11.71 8.87
C SER A 50 -14.52 11.37 10.04
N GLY A 51 -14.06 11.39 11.29
CA GLY A 51 -14.87 11.10 12.48
C GLY A 51 -15.24 9.61 12.68
N ILE A 52 -14.66 8.69 11.92
CA ILE A 52 -14.92 7.25 12.05
C ILE A 52 -14.00 6.68 13.12
N ASP A 53 -14.56 6.32 14.26
CA ASP A 53 -13.85 5.85 15.45
C ASP A 53 -13.92 4.34 15.69
N THR A 54 -14.51 3.59 14.76
CA THR A 54 -14.68 2.14 14.87
C THR A 54 -14.21 1.50 13.56
N VAL A 55 -13.09 0.79 13.65
CA VAL A 55 -12.36 0.29 12.47
C VAL A 55 -12.00 -1.19 12.66
N GLY A 56 -12.47 -2.06 11.78
CA GLY A 56 -12.03 -3.44 11.66
C GLY A 56 -10.96 -3.58 10.58
N VAL A 57 -9.81 -4.16 10.91
CA VAL A 57 -8.72 -4.41 9.96
C VAL A 57 -8.58 -5.90 9.71
N LEU A 58 -8.94 -6.34 8.51
CA LEU A 58 -8.91 -7.76 8.12
C LEU A 58 -7.53 -8.12 7.59
N THR A 59 -6.79 -8.94 8.36
CA THR A 59 -5.43 -9.34 8.04
C THR A 59 -5.36 -10.83 7.74
N GLN A 60 -4.46 -11.24 6.84
CA GLN A 60 -4.29 -12.67 6.52
C GLN A 60 -2.84 -13.02 6.20
N TYR A 61 -2.23 -12.36 5.21
CA TYR A 61 -0.87 -12.64 4.78
C TYR A 61 0.15 -11.87 5.63
N GLN A 62 1.21 -12.54 6.10
CA GLN A 62 2.33 -11.95 6.88
C GLN A 62 1.88 -10.89 7.93
N PRO A 63 0.96 -11.22 8.84
CA PRO A 63 0.27 -10.20 9.63
C PRO A 63 1.12 -9.60 10.76
N LEU A 64 2.22 -10.24 11.17
CA LEU A 64 2.95 -9.89 12.39
C LEU A 64 3.39 -8.42 12.41
N ARG A 65 4.05 -7.95 11.35
CA ARG A 65 4.53 -6.56 11.30
C ARG A 65 3.39 -5.56 11.21
N LEU A 66 2.37 -5.88 10.40
CA LEU A 66 1.18 -5.05 10.28
C LEU A 66 0.47 -4.90 11.62
N ASN A 67 0.22 -6.02 12.32
CA ASN A 67 -0.44 -6.02 13.62
C ASN A 67 0.40 -5.28 14.68
N THR A 68 1.73 -5.44 14.67
CA THR A 68 2.65 -4.72 15.56
C THR A 68 2.62 -3.21 15.30
N HIS A 69 2.52 -2.81 14.02
CA HIS A 69 2.43 -1.40 13.65
C HIS A 69 1.11 -0.77 14.10
N ILE A 70 -0.02 -1.41 13.82
CA ILE A 70 -1.34 -0.93 14.25
C ILE A 70 -1.43 -0.90 15.77
N GLY A 71 -0.95 -1.96 16.46
CA GLY A 71 -1.06 -2.11 17.90
C GLY A 71 -2.52 -2.00 18.34
N ILE A 72 -2.78 -1.18 19.34
CA ILE A 72 -4.14 -0.84 19.80
C ILE A 72 -4.68 0.47 19.21
N GLY A 73 -3.97 1.08 18.25
CA GLY A 73 -4.44 2.26 17.52
C GLY A 73 -4.08 3.63 18.11
N ILE A 74 -3.18 3.69 19.10
CA ILE A 74 -2.77 4.94 19.78
C ILE A 74 -2.45 6.08 18.78
N PRO A 75 -1.64 5.89 17.73
CA PRO A 75 -1.30 6.99 16.83
C PRO A 75 -2.50 7.66 16.15
N TRP A 76 -3.59 6.93 15.98
CA TRP A 76 -4.82 7.38 15.31
C TRP A 76 -5.96 7.71 16.30
N ASP A 77 -5.72 7.79 17.61
CA ASP A 77 -6.78 7.93 18.62
C ASP A 77 -7.87 6.84 18.50
N LEU A 78 -7.45 5.62 18.16
CA LEU A 78 -8.32 4.45 18.01
C LEU A 78 -8.14 3.41 19.15
N ASP A 79 -7.49 3.78 20.25
CA ASP A 79 -7.35 2.98 21.48
C ASP A 79 -8.51 3.20 22.44
N ARG A 80 -9.74 3.12 21.93
CA ARG A 80 -10.95 3.48 22.68
C ARG A 80 -11.57 2.30 23.39
N ASN A 81 -12.24 2.56 24.51
CA ASN A 81 -12.99 1.52 25.25
C ASN A 81 -14.21 1.02 24.45
N GLU A 82 -14.78 1.87 23.59
CA GLU A 82 -15.95 1.60 22.78
C GLU A 82 -15.68 2.00 21.33
N GLY A 83 -15.59 1.03 20.44
CA GLY A 83 -15.09 1.22 19.09
C GLY A 83 -13.58 0.97 19.02
N GLY A 84 -12.85 1.93 18.46
CA GLY A 84 -11.40 1.81 18.25
C GLY A 84 -11.03 0.89 17.09
N VAL A 85 -9.75 0.54 17.00
CA VAL A 85 -9.28 -0.39 15.97
C VAL A 85 -9.24 -1.83 16.49
N THR A 86 -9.77 -2.75 15.72
CA THR A 86 -9.72 -4.19 15.98
C THR A 86 -9.09 -4.91 14.79
N VAL A 87 -8.03 -5.67 15.04
CA VAL A 87 -7.45 -6.54 14.01
C VAL A 87 -8.24 -7.85 13.95
N LEU A 88 -8.69 -8.21 12.77
CA LEU A 88 -9.58 -9.34 12.48
C LEU A 88 -8.85 -10.35 11.58
N PRO A 89 -8.09 -11.29 12.13
CA PRO A 89 -7.50 -12.39 11.37
C PRO A 89 -8.56 -13.46 11.07
N PRO A 90 -8.37 -14.31 10.03
CA PRO A 90 -9.18 -15.49 9.87
C PRO A 90 -9.08 -16.39 11.11
N TYR A 91 -10.17 -17.02 11.51
CA TYR A 91 -10.21 -17.87 12.70
C TYR A 91 -10.94 -19.18 12.45
N GLU A 92 -10.60 -20.18 13.23
CA GLU A 92 -11.23 -21.49 13.18
C GLU A 92 -12.59 -21.44 13.89
N LYS A 93 -13.65 -21.82 13.16
CA LYS A 93 -14.96 -22.10 13.73
C LYS A 93 -15.04 -23.58 14.12
N SER A 94 -15.87 -23.96 15.08
CA SER A 94 -16.03 -25.32 15.55
C SER A 94 -16.34 -26.36 14.45
N THR A 95 -16.75 -25.92 13.28
CA THR A 95 -17.15 -26.75 12.12
C THR A 95 -16.30 -26.53 10.87
N SER A 96 -15.48 -25.47 10.80
CA SER A 96 -14.63 -25.18 9.64
C SER A 96 -13.49 -24.22 10.00
N SER A 97 -12.30 -24.49 9.45
CA SER A 97 -11.17 -23.56 9.48
C SER A 97 -10.98 -23.05 8.05
N GLU A 98 -11.30 -21.80 7.80
CA GLU A 98 -11.25 -21.25 6.45
C GLU A 98 -10.48 -19.92 6.41
N TRP A 99 -9.46 -19.88 5.53
CA TRP A 99 -8.85 -18.63 5.11
C TRP A 99 -9.89 -17.75 4.41
N TYR A 100 -9.65 -16.44 4.37
CA TYR A 100 -10.49 -15.57 3.57
C TYR A 100 -10.34 -15.91 2.08
N THR A 101 -11.43 -16.32 1.46
CA THR A 101 -11.50 -16.72 0.05
C THR A 101 -12.11 -15.61 -0.81
N GLY A 102 -11.53 -14.41 -0.71
CA GLY A 102 -11.98 -13.22 -1.42
C GLY A 102 -12.35 -12.07 -0.48
N THR A 103 -12.45 -10.89 -1.05
CA THR A 103 -12.63 -9.64 -0.29
C THR A 103 -13.98 -9.57 0.42
N ALA A 104 -15.06 -10.01 -0.21
CA ALA A 104 -16.39 -10.05 0.39
C ALA A 104 -16.54 -11.21 1.39
N ASN A 105 -15.87 -12.35 1.14
CA ASN A 105 -15.83 -13.44 2.11
C ASN A 105 -15.18 -13.02 3.42
N ALA A 106 -14.10 -12.22 3.37
CA ALA A 106 -13.46 -11.68 4.56
C ALA A 106 -14.44 -10.84 5.41
N ILE A 107 -15.24 -10.00 4.77
CA ILE A 107 -16.28 -9.21 5.45
C ILE A 107 -17.36 -10.12 6.00
N PHE A 108 -17.83 -11.11 5.23
CA PHE A 108 -18.83 -12.07 5.66
C PHE A 108 -18.43 -12.84 6.93
N GLN A 109 -17.20 -13.32 6.99
CA GLN A 109 -16.70 -14.05 8.17
C GLN A 109 -16.68 -13.18 9.45
N ASN A 110 -16.65 -11.84 9.32
CA ASN A 110 -16.62 -10.88 10.41
C ASN A 110 -17.94 -10.10 10.59
N MET A 111 -19.06 -10.65 10.13
CA MET A 111 -20.38 -10.02 10.29
C MET A 111 -20.74 -9.78 11.77
N ASP A 112 -20.39 -10.72 12.65
CA ASP A 112 -20.65 -10.61 14.09
C ASP A 112 -19.98 -9.37 14.71
N TYR A 113 -18.79 -9.00 14.21
CA TYR A 113 -18.12 -7.77 14.62
C TYR A 113 -18.92 -6.52 14.25
N MET A 114 -19.44 -6.46 13.02
CA MET A 114 -20.24 -5.33 12.57
C MET A 114 -21.60 -5.27 13.30
N GLU A 115 -22.24 -6.40 13.53
CA GLU A 115 -23.53 -6.50 14.23
C GLU A 115 -23.49 -5.99 15.69
N GLN A 116 -22.31 -6.06 16.35
CA GLN A 116 -22.14 -5.53 17.71
C GLN A 116 -22.42 -4.02 17.78
N TYR A 117 -22.13 -3.29 16.71
CA TYR A 117 -22.32 -1.84 16.63
C TYR A 117 -23.63 -1.43 15.97
N ASN A 118 -24.37 -2.37 15.37
CA ASN A 118 -25.62 -2.11 14.64
C ASN A 118 -25.55 -0.84 13.78
N PRO A 119 -24.59 -0.73 12.86
CA PRO A 119 -24.36 0.48 12.09
C PRO A 119 -25.51 0.74 11.11
N ASP A 120 -25.68 1.99 10.70
CA ASP A 120 -26.55 2.32 9.57
C ASP A 120 -25.79 2.10 8.25
N TYR A 121 -24.46 2.37 8.24
CA TYR A 121 -23.60 2.28 7.07
C TYR A 121 -22.30 1.55 7.39
N VAL A 122 -21.73 0.89 6.38
CA VAL A 122 -20.42 0.25 6.44
C VAL A 122 -19.54 0.77 5.32
N LEU A 123 -18.39 1.33 5.69
CA LEU A 123 -17.35 1.76 4.77
C LEU A 123 -16.37 0.61 4.56
N ILE A 124 -16.22 0.16 3.32
CA ILE A 124 -15.26 -0.87 2.91
C ILE A 124 -14.09 -0.19 2.22
N LEU A 125 -12.87 -0.45 2.68
CA LEU A 125 -11.65 0.17 2.18
C LEU A 125 -10.64 -0.89 1.74
N TYR A 126 -10.16 -0.78 0.49
CA TYR A 126 -8.91 -1.40 0.08
C TYR A 126 -7.74 -0.57 0.58
N VAL A 127 -6.72 -1.22 1.13
CA VAL A 127 -5.61 -0.53 1.83
C VAL A 127 -4.30 -0.52 1.03
N ASP A 128 -4.40 -0.42 -0.27
CA ASP A 128 -3.25 -0.46 -1.19
C ASP A 128 -3.07 0.83 -2.01
N HIS A 129 -3.68 1.91 -1.56
CA HIS A 129 -3.67 3.21 -2.23
C HIS A 129 -3.17 4.32 -1.31
N ILE A 130 -2.59 5.35 -1.91
CA ILE A 130 -2.15 6.58 -1.26
C ILE A 130 -3.10 7.70 -1.66
N TYR A 131 -3.79 8.29 -0.68
CA TYR A 131 -4.77 9.35 -0.89
C TYR A 131 -5.16 10.02 0.43
N LYS A 132 -5.82 11.18 0.36
CA LYS A 132 -6.51 11.85 1.45
C LYS A 132 -7.96 12.03 1.06
N MET A 133 -8.89 11.53 1.83
CA MET A 133 -10.32 11.60 1.51
C MET A 133 -11.15 11.75 2.77
N ASP A 134 -12.09 12.68 2.72
CA ASP A 134 -13.13 12.82 3.74
C ASP A 134 -14.31 11.89 3.41
N TYR A 135 -14.45 10.85 4.22
CA TYR A 135 -15.54 9.89 4.05
C TYR A 135 -16.89 10.40 4.55
N GLU A 136 -16.92 11.47 5.38
CA GLU A 136 -18.16 12.12 5.80
C GLU A 136 -18.85 12.76 4.60
N VAL A 137 -18.09 13.45 3.75
CA VAL A 137 -18.61 14.04 2.51
C VAL A 137 -19.20 12.98 1.57
N MET A 138 -18.51 11.83 1.45
CA MET A 138 -19.03 10.70 0.67
C MET A 138 -20.30 10.09 1.30
N LEU A 139 -20.36 10.02 2.64
CA LEU A 139 -21.56 9.55 3.35
C LEU A 139 -22.75 10.49 3.15
N ASP A 140 -22.52 11.80 3.19
CA ASP A 140 -23.57 12.78 2.92
C ASP A 140 -24.11 12.65 1.48
N PHE A 141 -23.23 12.43 0.50
CA PHE A 141 -23.63 12.09 -0.87
C PHE A 141 -24.48 10.82 -0.92
N HIS A 142 -24.05 9.76 -0.22
CA HIS A 142 -24.78 8.49 -0.11
C HIS A 142 -26.20 8.71 0.43
N LYS A 143 -26.34 9.47 1.53
CA LYS A 143 -27.61 9.81 2.16
C LYS A 143 -28.50 10.66 1.24
N ALA A 144 -27.93 11.69 0.59
CA ALA A 144 -28.66 12.59 -0.30
C ALA A 144 -29.30 11.86 -1.47
N ASN A 145 -28.60 10.88 -2.04
CA ASN A 145 -29.05 10.04 -3.13
C ASN A 145 -29.91 8.85 -2.65
N LYS A 146 -30.08 8.68 -1.33
CA LYS A 146 -30.68 7.49 -0.71
C LYS A 146 -30.10 6.21 -1.30
N ALA A 147 -28.79 6.20 -1.52
CA ALA A 147 -28.10 5.08 -2.14
C ALA A 147 -28.13 3.83 -1.25
N ASP A 148 -28.08 2.67 -1.86
CA ASP A 148 -27.86 1.41 -1.17
C ASP A 148 -26.36 1.07 -1.21
N VAL A 149 -25.68 1.50 -2.30
CA VAL A 149 -24.23 1.40 -2.47
C VAL A 149 -23.71 2.69 -3.12
N THR A 150 -22.62 3.25 -2.56
CA THR A 150 -21.87 4.33 -3.20
C THR A 150 -20.43 3.87 -3.41
N ILE A 151 -19.91 4.07 -4.61
CA ILE A 151 -18.54 3.69 -5.00
C ILE A 151 -17.75 4.96 -5.28
N ALA A 152 -16.65 5.18 -4.57
CA ALA A 152 -15.73 6.24 -4.91
C ALA A 152 -14.98 5.89 -6.20
N CYS A 153 -14.87 6.85 -7.10
CA CYS A 153 -14.29 6.69 -8.42
C CYS A 153 -13.55 7.94 -8.87
N MET A 154 -12.68 7.75 -9.85
CA MET A 154 -12.02 8.84 -10.55
C MET A 154 -11.72 8.46 -12.00
N PRO A 155 -11.61 9.44 -12.90
CA PRO A 155 -11.16 9.16 -14.26
C PRO A 155 -9.67 8.79 -14.28
N VAL A 156 -9.33 7.73 -15.01
CA VAL A 156 -7.95 7.29 -15.24
C VAL A 156 -7.64 7.30 -16.74
N PRO A 157 -6.35 7.30 -17.16
CA PRO A 157 -6.00 7.04 -18.55
C PRO A 157 -6.61 5.72 -19.04
N ILE A 158 -7.18 5.71 -20.25
CA ILE A 158 -7.90 4.54 -20.77
C ILE A 158 -7.01 3.29 -20.86
N GLU A 159 -5.71 3.50 -21.10
CA GLU A 159 -4.68 2.46 -21.15
C GLU A 159 -4.49 1.73 -19.83
N GLU A 160 -4.80 2.40 -18.71
CA GLU A 160 -4.70 1.85 -17.35
C GLU A 160 -6.04 1.29 -16.85
N ALA A 161 -7.15 1.63 -17.49
CA ALA A 161 -8.50 1.30 -17.02
C ALA A 161 -8.72 -0.21 -16.82
N SER A 162 -8.08 -1.06 -17.63
CA SER A 162 -8.16 -2.53 -17.52
C SER A 162 -7.63 -3.10 -16.18
N ARG A 163 -6.93 -2.27 -15.37
CA ARG A 163 -6.42 -2.67 -14.06
C ARG A 163 -7.47 -2.57 -12.95
N PHE A 164 -8.55 -1.85 -13.19
CA PHE A 164 -9.54 -1.45 -12.20
C PHE A 164 -10.95 -1.98 -12.51
N GLY A 165 -11.84 -1.91 -11.54
CA GLY A 165 -13.27 -1.99 -11.78
C GLY A 165 -13.72 -0.71 -12.48
N ILE A 166 -14.39 -0.85 -13.62
CA ILE A 166 -14.82 0.28 -14.46
C ILE A 166 -16.33 0.45 -14.38
N MET A 167 -16.77 1.71 -14.31
CA MET A 167 -18.17 2.08 -14.19
C MET A 167 -18.63 2.91 -15.37
N VAL A 168 -19.89 2.68 -15.79
CA VAL A 168 -20.66 3.57 -16.65
C VAL A 168 -21.79 4.15 -15.83
N THR A 169 -22.00 5.47 -15.91
CA THR A 169 -23.02 6.19 -15.14
C THR A 169 -23.99 6.89 -16.09
N ASP A 170 -25.21 7.12 -15.58
CA ASP A 170 -26.13 8.07 -16.19
C ASP A 170 -25.80 9.53 -15.80
N GLU A 171 -26.60 10.47 -16.32
CA GLU A 171 -26.43 11.93 -16.06
C GLU A 171 -26.59 12.30 -14.57
N MET A 172 -27.19 11.43 -13.75
CA MET A 172 -27.38 11.63 -12.31
C MET A 172 -26.30 10.95 -11.48
N GLY A 173 -25.30 10.33 -12.10
CA GLY A 173 -24.23 9.58 -11.42
C GLY A 173 -24.67 8.19 -10.93
N ARG A 174 -25.84 7.68 -11.34
CA ARG A 174 -26.25 6.33 -11.05
C ARG A 174 -25.49 5.35 -11.93
N ILE A 175 -24.94 4.29 -11.32
CA ILE A 175 -24.17 3.28 -12.04
C ILE A 175 -25.11 2.40 -12.86
N THR A 176 -24.93 2.44 -14.17
CA THR A 176 -25.68 1.63 -15.14
C THR A 176 -24.96 0.34 -15.50
N GLU A 177 -23.60 0.38 -15.49
CA GLU A 177 -22.77 -0.78 -15.74
C GLU A 177 -21.55 -0.79 -14.81
N PHE A 178 -21.12 -1.99 -14.43
CA PHE A 178 -19.89 -2.21 -13.65
C PHE A 178 -19.16 -3.43 -14.24
N GLU A 179 -17.89 -3.25 -14.58
CA GLU A 179 -17.04 -4.27 -15.17
C GLU A 179 -15.75 -4.43 -14.33
N GLU A 180 -15.51 -5.60 -13.79
CA GLU A 180 -14.29 -5.85 -12.99
C GLU A 180 -13.12 -6.22 -13.89
N LYS A 181 -12.17 -5.31 -14.04
CA LYS A 181 -10.92 -5.47 -14.81
C LYS A 181 -11.16 -5.94 -16.26
N PRO A 182 -11.95 -5.20 -17.04
CA PRO A 182 -12.26 -5.58 -18.42
C PRO A 182 -11.01 -5.48 -19.30
N GLU A 183 -10.87 -6.40 -20.26
CA GLU A 183 -9.81 -6.31 -21.30
C GLU A 183 -10.01 -5.10 -22.22
N HIS A 184 -11.28 -4.76 -22.49
CA HIS A 184 -11.68 -3.62 -23.30
C HIS A 184 -12.64 -2.74 -22.52
N PRO A 185 -12.12 -1.79 -21.72
CA PRO A 185 -12.97 -0.96 -20.85
C PRO A 185 -13.92 -0.07 -21.66
N SER A 186 -15.19 -0.07 -21.25
CA SER A 186 -16.26 0.76 -21.86
C SER A 186 -16.22 2.22 -21.41
N SER A 187 -15.48 2.52 -20.33
CA SER A 187 -15.34 3.85 -19.73
C SER A 187 -13.94 3.97 -19.08
N ASN A 188 -13.57 5.17 -18.71
CA ASN A 188 -12.35 5.44 -17.97
C ASN A 188 -12.62 5.78 -16.49
N LEU A 189 -13.86 5.64 -16.00
CA LEU A 189 -14.24 5.90 -14.62
C LEU A 189 -13.91 4.69 -13.76
N ALA A 190 -12.79 4.75 -13.07
CA ALA A 190 -12.24 3.66 -12.29
C ALA A 190 -12.71 3.67 -10.83
N SER A 191 -13.05 2.51 -10.29
CA SER A 191 -13.31 2.31 -8.87
C SER A 191 -12.03 2.43 -8.06
N MET A 192 -12.07 3.24 -7.01
CA MET A 192 -10.97 3.42 -6.07
C MET A 192 -10.89 2.29 -5.01
N GLY A 193 -11.81 1.30 -5.04
CA GLY A 193 -11.88 0.29 -3.97
C GLY A 193 -12.37 0.86 -2.62
N ILE A 194 -13.17 1.90 -2.67
CA ILE A 194 -13.76 2.58 -1.51
C ILE A 194 -15.27 2.53 -1.69
N TYR A 195 -15.98 1.85 -0.79
CA TYR A 195 -17.42 1.63 -0.89
C TYR A 195 -18.13 2.02 0.39
N ILE A 196 -19.24 2.74 0.30
CA ILE A 196 -20.20 2.89 1.39
C ILE A 196 -21.44 2.05 1.04
N PHE A 197 -21.76 1.13 1.93
CA PHE A 197 -22.98 0.34 1.86
C PHE A 197 -23.96 0.74 2.96
N SER A 198 -25.24 0.84 2.63
CA SER A 198 -26.27 0.73 3.65
C SER A 198 -26.22 -0.66 4.27
N TRP A 199 -26.17 -0.76 5.61
CA TRP A 199 -25.96 -2.05 6.30
C TRP A 199 -26.96 -3.16 5.89
N PRO A 200 -28.27 -2.88 5.73
CA PRO A 200 -29.21 -3.91 5.28
C PRO A 200 -28.86 -4.48 3.90
N ALA A 201 -28.45 -3.64 2.95
CA ALA A 201 -28.08 -4.06 1.59
C ALA A 201 -26.81 -4.92 1.60
N LEU A 202 -25.78 -4.50 2.34
CA LEU A 202 -24.54 -5.28 2.50
C LEU A 202 -24.83 -6.64 3.14
N LYS A 203 -25.55 -6.65 4.25
CA LYS A 203 -25.88 -7.88 4.99
C LYS A 203 -26.62 -8.88 4.11
N GLU A 204 -27.62 -8.44 3.36
CA GLU A 204 -28.39 -9.31 2.48
C GLU A 204 -27.52 -9.87 1.36
N ALA A 205 -26.69 -9.05 0.71
CA ALA A 205 -25.78 -9.49 -0.35
C ALA A 205 -24.81 -10.56 0.18
N LEU A 206 -24.17 -10.31 1.32
CA LEU A 206 -23.22 -11.25 1.92
C LEU A 206 -23.89 -12.57 2.31
N MET A 207 -25.08 -12.53 2.89
CA MET A 207 -25.84 -13.73 3.28
C MET A 207 -26.29 -14.54 2.07
N THR A 208 -26.64 -13.89 0.96
CA THR A 208 -27.05 -14.57 -0.26
C THR A 208 -25.85 -15.25 -0.97
N LEU A 209 -24.69 -14.60 -0.93
CA LEU A 209 -23.50 -15.06 -1.63
C LEU A 209 -22.56 -15.92 -0.77
N LYS A 210 -22.95 -16.25 0.46
CA LYS A 210 -22.09 -16.93 1.47
C LYS A 210 -21.54 -18.29 1.05
N ASP A 211 -22.28 -19.02 0.21
CA ASP A 211 -21.95 -20.38 -0.19
C ASP A 211 -21.04 -20.45 -1.44
N GLN A 212 -20.60 -19.29 -1.95
CA GLN A 212 -19.62 -19.23 -3.04
C GLN A 212 -18.24 -19.63 -2.53
N SER A 213 -17.51 -20.42 -3.32
CA SER A 213 -16.13 -20.86 -3.00
C SER A 213 -15.13 -19.71 -2.88
N SER A 214 -15.39 -18.60 -3.56
CA SER A 214 -14.66 -17.33 -3.46
C SER A 214 -15.66 -16.20 -3.69
N CYS A 215 -15.64 -15.18 -2.84
CA CYS A 215 -16.56 -14.04 -2.96
C CYS A 215 -15.80 -12.73 -2.87
N ASP A 216 -15.84 -11.94 -3.96
CA ASP A 216 -15.23 -10.63 -4.08
C ASP A 216 -16.28 -9.54 -4.30
N PHE A 217 -15.99 -8.31 -3.86
CA PHE A 217 -16.89 -7.17 -4.07
C PHE A 217 -17.13 -6.91 -5.55
N GLY A 218 -16.05 -6.70 -6.33
CA GLY A 218 -16.16 -6.35 -7.75
C GLY A 218 -16.79 -7.44 -8.61
N LYS A 219 -16.46 -8.71 -8.36
CA LYS A 219 -16.94 -9.83 -9.18
C LYS A 219 -18.31 -10.35 -8.81
N HIS A 220 -18.73 -10.19 -7.55
CA HIS A 220 -19.92 -10.88 -7.06
C HIS A 220 -20.92 -9.94 -6.36
N VAL A 221 -20.47 -9.13 -5.37
CA VAL A 221 -21.38 -8.30 -4.57
C VAL A 221 -21.97 -7.15 -5.37
N LEU A 222 -21.14 -6.39 -6.08
CA LEU A 222 -21.63 -5.25 -6.87
C LEU A 222 -22.54 -5.68 -8.03
N PRO A 223 -22.21 -6.73 -8.83
CA PRO A 223 -23.12 -7.27 -9.82
C PRO A 223 -24.45 -7.76 -9.21
N TYR A 224 -24.40 -8.48 -8.08
CA TYR A 224 -25.61 -8.91 -7.38
C TYR A 224 -26.50 -7.74 -6.97
N CYS A 225 -25.93 -6.70 -6.33
CA CYS A 225 -26.69 -5.51 -5.93
C CYS A 225 -27.33 -4.82 -7.14
N LYS A 226 -26.61 -4.75 -8.26
CA LYS A 226 -27.13 -4.19 -9.51
C LYS A 226 -28.29 -5.00 -10.07
N GLU A 227 -28.14 -6.32 -10.20
CA GLU A 227 -29.18 -7.24 -10.69
C GLU A 227 -30.44 -7.19 -9.83
N LYS A 228 -30.28 -7.05 -8.52
CA LYS A 228 -31.39 -6.88 -7.57
C LYS A 228 -32.13 -5.54 -7.72
N GLY A 229 -31.52 -4.57 -8.43
CA GLY A 229 -32.10 -3.23 -8.62
C GLY A 229 -31.82 -2.25 -7.49
N GLU A 230 -30.80 -2.53 -6.65
CA GLU A 230 -30.31 -1.60 -5.64
C GLU A 230 -29.82 -0.29 -6.30
N ARG A 231 -29.79 0.79 -5.53
CA ARG A 231 -29.39 2.11 -6.01
C ARG A 231 -27.89 2.27 -5.83
N LEU A 232 -27.16 2.02 -6.90
CA LEU A 232 -25.70 2.18 -6.96
C LEU A 232 -25.36 3.54 -7.54
N PHE A 233 -24.52 4.32 -6.84
CA PHE A 233 -24.06 5.63 -7.27
C PHE A 233 -22.55 5.72 -7.27
N ALA A 234 -22.02 6.43 -8.26
CA ALA A 234 -20.60 6.78 -8.37
C ALA A 234 -20.37 8.13 -7.67
N TYR A 235 -19.46 8.15 -6.68
CA TYR A 235 -18.97 9.37 -6.06
C TYR A 235 -17.64 9.75 -6.71
N GLU A 236 -17.63 10.77 -7.55
CA GLU A 236 -16.43 11.23 -8.24
C GLU A 236 -15.52 11.98 -7.27
N TYR A 237 -14.34 11.42 -7.03
CA TYR A 237 -13.31 12.00 -6.18
C TYR A 237 -12.36 12.88 -6.98
N ASN A 238 -12.14 14.10 -6.50
CA ASN A 238 -11.32 15.14 -7.15
C ASN A 238 -10.07 15.45 -6.32
N GLY A 239 -9.27 14.45 -5.97
CA GLY A 239 -8.03 14.61 -5.23
C GLY A 239 -6.95 13.67 -5.73
N TYR A 240 -5.78 13.74 -5.09
CA TYR A 240 -4.70 12.81 -5.39
C TYR A 240 -5.07 11.39 -4.95
N TRP A 241 -4.92 10.43 -5.85
CA TRP A 241 -5.05 9.00 -5.57
C TRP A 241 -4.06 8.21 -6.43
N LYS A 242 -3.30 7.33 -5.82
CA LYS A 242 -2.31 6.49 -6.52
C LYS A 242 -2.39 5.04 -6.02
N ASP A 243 -2.63 4.10 -6.94
CA ASP A 243 -2.43 2.66 -6.67
C ASP A 243 -0.93 2.37 -6.67
N VAL A 244 -0.38 2.06 -5.51
CA VAL A 244 1.03 1.68 -5.34
C VAL A 244 1.21 0.16 -5.42
N GLY A 245 0.51 -0.47 -6.34
CA GLY A 245 0.47 -1.93 -6.51
C GLY A 245 1.62 -2.52 -7.31
N THR A 246 2.44 -1.73 -7.98
CA THR A 246 3.62 -2.17 -8.74
C THR A 246 4.86 -1.43 -8.28
N LEU A 247 6.05 -1.95 -8.56
CA LEU A 247 7.32 -1.28 -8.21
C LEU A 247 7.43 0.09 -8.87
N GLY A 248 6.99 0.22 -10.14
CA GLY A 248 7.00 1.50 -10.85
C GLY A 248 6.09 2.52 -10.21
N SER A 249 4.80 2.19 -9.99
CA SER A 249 3.84 3.12 -9.37
C SER A 249 4.21 3.44 -7.92
N TYR A 250 4.80 2.49 -7.19
CA TYR A 250 5.33 2.73 -5.85
C TYR A 250 6.51 3.70 -5.86
N TRP A 251 7.46 3.53 -6.80
CA TRP A 251 8.59 4.43 -6.97
C TRP A 251 8.11 5.84 -7.36
N GLU A 252 7.25 5.95 -8.37
CA GLU A 252 6.68 7.22 -8.84
C GLU A 252 5.98 7.98 -7.70
N ALA A 253 5.09 7.30 -6.96
CA ALA A 253 4.36 7.92 -5.86
C ALA A 253 5.28 8.47 -4.76
N ASN A 254 6.43 7.83 -4.49
CA ASN A 254 7.43 8.36 -3.57
C ASN A 254 8.20 9.55 -4.16
N MET A 255 8.52 9.53 -5.46
CA MET A 255 9.21 10.64 -6.13
C MET A 255 8.30 11.87 -6.25
N GLU A 256 6.99 11.71 -6.47
CA GLU A 256 6.02 12.81 -6.48
C GLU A 256 5.96 13.59 -5.15
N LEU A 257 6.34 12.96 -4.02
CA LEU A 257 6.38 13.63 -2.71
C LEU A 257 7.50 14.66 -2.58
N ILE A 258 8.56 14.55 -3.36
CA ILE A 258 9.75 15.42 -3.29
C ILE A 258 9.74 16.52 -4.35
N ASP A 259 8.66 16.67 -5.10
CA ASP A 259 8.46 17.78 -6.00
C ASP A 259 8.39 19.11 -5.24
N ILE A 260 8.73 20.21 -5.90
CA ILE A 260 8.74 21.55 -5.29
C ILE A 260 7.35 21.92 -4.77
N ILE A 261 6.30 21.53 -5.50
CA ILE A 261 4.90 21.65 -5.09
C ILE A 261 4.29 20.27 -5.28
N PRO A 262 4.37 19.40 -4.27
CA PRO A 262 3.84 18.06 -4.39
C PRO A 262 2.30 18.10 -4.48
N GLU A 263 1.74 17.38 -5.42
CA GLU A 263 0.29 17.22 -5.53
C GLU A 263 -0.28 16.55 -4.26
N PHE A 264 0.45 15.60 -3.71
CA PHE A 264 0.16 14.99 -2.42
C PHE A 264 1.02 15.61 -1.31
N ASN A 265 0.46 16.60 -0.60
CA ASN A 265 1.17 17.34 0.43
C ASN A 265 1.12 16.61 1.80
N LEU A 266 2.25 16.06 2.25
CA LEU A 266 2.37 15.44 3.58
C LEU A 266 2.39 16.45 4.74
N TYR A 267 2.63 17.74 4.46
CA TYR A 267 2.75 18.83 5.45
C TYR A 267 1.43 19.57 5.69
N GLU A 268 0.33 19.08 5.14
CA GLU A 268 -0.99 19.67 5.34
C GLU A 268 -1.42 19.57 6.81
N GLU A 269 -1.69 20.71 7.43
CA GLU A 269 -2.01 20.77 8.86
C GLU A 269 -3.44 20.33 9.19
N PHE A 270 -4.38 20.53 8.26
CA PHE A 270 -5.80 20.24 8.49
C PHE A 270 -6.20 18.80 8.18
N TRP A 271 -5.36 18.07 7.46
CA TRP A 271 -5.56 16.66 7.14
C TRP A 271 -4.28 15.88 7.33
N LYS A 272 -3.94 15.64 8.59
CA LYS A 272 -2.69 14.94 8.95
C LYS A 272 -2.76 13.46 8.69
N ILE A 273 -1.66 12.90 8.20
CA ILE A 273 -1.45 11.47 8.19
C ILE A 273 -0.69 11.09 9.46
N TYR A 274 -1.31 10.28 10.28
CA TYR A 274 -0.75 9.76 11.52
C TYR A 274 -0.02 8.46 11.26
N THR A 275 1.00 8.16 12.06
CA THR A 275 1.76 6.91 11.99
C THR A 275 2.33 6.56 13.35
N LYS A 276 2.64 5.28 13.55
CA LYS A 276 3.42 4.85 14.71
C LYS A 276 4.87 5.27 14.52
N GLY A 277 5.33 6.23 15.32
CA GLY A 277 6.72 6.67 15.36
C GLY A 277 7.51 5.96 16.45
N ASP A 278 8.80 5.70 16.17
CA ASP A 278 9.76 5.31 17.19
C ASP A 278 10.39 6.58 17.81
N ILE A 279 10.89 6.48 19.04
CA ILE A 279 11.64 7.57 19.66
C ILE A 279 13.07 7.49 19.16
N ILE A 280 13.39 8.29 18.14
CA ILE A 280 14.69 8.35 17.49
C ILE A 280 15.20 9.80 17.44
N PRO A 281 16.53 10.04 17.38
CA PRO A 281 17.06 11.39 17.34
C PRO A 281 16.72 12.07 16.01
N PRO A 282 16.89 13.41 15.89
CA PRO A 282 16.89 14.10 14.61
C PRO A 282 17.92 13.51 13.64
N GLN A 283 17.71 13.72 12.34
CA GLN A 283 18.70 13.37 11.31
C GLN A 283 20.00 14.19 11.47
N TYR A 284 21.12 13.57 11.15
CA TYR A 284 22.43 14.20 11.08
C TYR A 284 22.92 14.31 9.63
N ILE A 285 23.29 15.51 9.21
CA ILE A 285 23.88 15.77 7.89
C ILE A 285 25.28 16.31 8.12
N SER A 286 26.31 15.62 7.64
CA SER A 286 27.70 16.00 7.82
C SER A 286 28.03 17.27 7.02
N ALA A 287 29.10 17.96 7.40
CA ALA A 287 29.55 19.18 6.72
C ALA A 287 29.97 18.95 5.26
N GLU A 288 30.33 17.73 4.90
CA GLU A 288 30.78 17.34 3.56
C GLU A 288 29.63 16.74 2.72
N ALA A 289 28.48 16.47 3.33
CA ALA A 289 27.32 15.90 2.66
C ALA A 289 26.63 16.94 1.76
N VAL A 290 26.06 16.45 0.65
CA VAL A 290 25.22 17.25 -0.25
C VAL A 290 23.84 16.63 -0.32
N THR A 291 22.80 17.41 -0.04
CA THR A 291 21.40 16.95 -0.15
C THR A 291 20.62 17.90 -1.05
N ASP A 292 19.92 17.35 -2.04
CA ASP A 292 19.11 18.13 -2.98
C ASP A 292 17.80 17.38 -3.30
N ARG A 293 16.65 18.04 -3.05
CA ARG A 293 15.31 17.49 -3.27
C ARG A 293 15.11 16.11 -2.62
N CYS A 294 15.23 16.04 -1.29
CA CYS A 294 15.13 14.78 -0.56
C CYS A 294 14.14 14.85 0.59
N LEU A 295 13.41 13.76 0.83
CA LEU A 295 12.80 13.49 2.13
C LEU A 295 13.78 12.64 2.95
N ILE A 296 14.14 13.12 4.15
CA ILE A 296 15.10 12.43 5.02
C ILE A 296 14.44 12.17 6.37
N GLY A 297 14.31 10.90 6.73
CA GLY A 297 13.69 10.44 7.97
C GLY A 297 14.52 10.76 9.21
N GLU A 298 13.87 10.75 10.37
CA GLU A 298 14.49 10.93 11.69
C GLU A 298 15.58 9.88 11.94
N GLY A 299 16.65 10.24 12.62
CA GLY A 299 17.77 9.35 12.92
C GLY A 299 18.66 8.99 11.73
N ALA A 300 18.40 9.49 10.54
CA ALA A 300 19.26 9.25 9.40
C ALA A 300 20.60 9.99 9.54
N GLU A 301 21.70 9.35 9.11
CA GLU A 301 23.05 9.92 9.11
C GLU A 301 23.57 10.01 7.67
N ILE A 302 23.78 11.22 7.16
CA ILE A 302 24.18 11.45 5.78
C ILE A 302 25.62 11.98 5.76
N TYR A 303 26.53 11.18 5.20
CA TYR A 303 27.94 11.55 4.99
C TYR A 303 28.32 11.67 3.50
N GLY A 304 27.44 11.27 2.59
CA GLY A 304 27.60 11.31 1.14
C GLY A 304 26.69 12.32 0.45
N GLU A 305 26.44 12.13 -0.83
CA GLU A 305 25.56 12.93 -1.66
C GLU A 305 24.22 12.21 -1.87
N VAL A 306 23.09 12.91 -1.69
CA VAL A 306 21.75 12.39 -1.88
C VAL A 306 20.94 13.36 -2.71
N HIS A 307 20.46 12.91 -3.86
CA HIS A 307 19.70 13.70 -4.81
C HIS A 307 18.39 13.02 -5.16
N ASN A 308 17.29 13.78 -5.20
CA ASN A 308 15.97 13.34 -5.67
C ASN A 308 15.57 11.98 -5.07
N SER A 309 15.69 11.81 -3.75
CA SER A 309 15.55 10.51 -3.09
C SER A 309 14.75 10.57 -1.80
N VAL A 310 14.17 9.44 -1.43
CA VAL A 310 13.42 9.26 -0.16
C VAL A 310 14.23 8.36 0.76
N ILE A 311 14.69 8.90 1.88
CA ILE A 311 15.53 8.23 2.88
C ILE A 311 14.72 7.98 4.15
N GLY A 312 14.58 6.74 4.53
CA GLY A 312 13.85 6.32 5.73
C GLY A 312 14.57 6.60 7.04
N PRO A 313 13.91 6.36 8.18
CA PRO A 313 14.49 6.56 9.50
C PRO A 313 15.69 5.64 9.76
N ASN A 314 16.67 6.14 10.54
CA ASN A 314 17.90 5.42 10.92
C ASN A 314 18.71 4.88 9.72
N VAL A 315 18.61 5.49 8.55
CA VAL A 315 19.45 5.12 7.40
C VAL A 315 20.81 5.81 7.53
N VAL A 316 21.86 5.05 7.26
CA VAL A 316 23.25 5.60 7.20
C VAL A 316 23.73 5.59 5.76
N ILE A 317 24.19 6.76 5.26
CA ILE A 317 24.81 6.90 3.94
C ILE A 317 26.31 7.24 4.15
N GLY A 318 27.18 6.30 3.76
CA GLY A 318 28.64 6.41 3.93
C GLY A 318 29.29 7.50 3.08
N LYS A 319 30.52 7.86 3.45
CA LYS A 319 31.32 8.90 2.76
C LYS A 319 31.58 8.56 1.29
N GLY A 320 31.52 9.56 0.44
CA GLY A 320 31.81 9.41 -1.01
C GLY A 320 30.72 8.64 -1.77
N SER A 321 29.63 8.25 -1.09
CA SER A 321 28.48 7.64 -1.74
C SER A 321 27.62 8.69 -2.42
N VAL A 322 27.05 8.33 -3.59
CA VAL A 322 26.16 9.19 -4.38
C VAL A 322 24.87 8.43 -4.67
N ILE A 323 23.78 8.91 -4.12
CA ILE A 323 22.45 8.29 -4.23
C ILE A 323 21.56 9.20 -5.08
N ARG A 324 20.93 8.64 -6.12
CA ARG A 324 20.01 9.36 -7.02
C ARG A 324 18.73 8.58 -7.25
N ASP A 325 17.61 9.30 -7.37
CA ASP A 325 16.29 8.76 -7.77
C ASP A 325 15.89 7.48 -7.04
N SER A 326 16.27 7.36 -5.75
CA SER A 326 16.20 6.11 -5.02
C SER A 326 15.35 6.22 -3.75
N ILE A 327 14.82 5.07 -3.34
CA ILE A 327 14.09 4.92 -2.08
C ILE A 327 14.90 3.99 -1.19
N ILE A 328 15.29 4.45 -0.01
CA ILE A 328 15.99 3.64 0.99
C ILE A 328 15.15 3.61 2.24
N MET A 329 14.63 2.43 2.59
CA MET A 329 13.75 2.26 3.74
C MET A 329 14.55 2.19 5.04
N ARG A 330 13.84 2.24 6.16
CA ARG A 330 14.40 2.36 7.52
C ARG A 330 15.49 1.35 7.85
N ASN A 331 16.38 1.75 8.78
CA ASN A 331 17.45 0.95 9.38
C ASN A 331 18.45 0.36 8.37
N SER A 332 18.53 0.88 7.16
CA SER A 332 19.47 0.38 6.15
C SER A 332 20.79 1.13 6.21
N THR A 333 21.89 0.41 5.96
CA THR A 333 23.24 0.97 5.95
C THR A 333 23.81 0.88 4.55
N ILE A 334 24.22 2.03 4.01
CA ILE A 334 24.89 2.16 2.72
C ILE A 334 26.35 2.48 3.00
N GLY A 335 27.24 1.61 2.53
CA GLY A 335 28.69 1.74 2.73
C GLY A 335 29.31 2.99 2.09
N GLU A 336 30.62 3.08 2.12
CA GLU A 336 31.38 4.18 1.52
C GLU A 336 31.56 3.99 0.01
N GLY A 337 31.57 5.08 -0.77
CA GLY A 337 31.83 5.04 -2.20
C GLY A 337 30.75 4.39 -3.06
N VAL A 338 29.56 4.16 -2.53
CA VAL A 338 28.42 3.55 -3.24
C VAL A 338 27.88 4.50 -4.30
N GLN A 339 27.63 3.98 -5.50
CA GLN A 339 26.92 4.71 -6.56
C GLN A 339 25.57 4.04 -6.78
N MET A 340 24.48 4.74 -6.48
CA MET A 340 23.13 4.20 -6.58
C MET A 340 22.25 5.10 -7.44
N ASP A 341 21.62 4.51 -8.45
CA ASP A 341 20.71 5.18 -9.35
C ASP A 341 19.43 4.35 -9.53
N LYS A 342 18.29 4.98 -9.30
CA LYS A 342 16.94 4.39 -9.49
C LYS A 342 16.79 3.01 -8.84
N ALA A 343 16.96 2.96 -7.53
CA ALA A 343 16.86 1.74 -6.73
C ALA A 343 15.80 1.84 -5.63
N ILE A 344 15.27 0.68 -5.23
CA ILE A 344 14.43 0.53 -4.05
C ILE A 344 15.12 -0.43 -3.09
N ILE A 345 15.52 0.06 -1.94
CA ILE A 345 16.17 -0.69 -0.87
C ILE A 345 15.17 -0.85 0.27
N ALA A 346 14.79 -2.10 0.57
CA ALA A 346 13.85 -2.41 1.65
C ALA A 346 14.44 -2.14 3.05
N GLU A 347 13.71 -2.50 4.11
CA GLU A 347 14.13 -2.28 5.49
C GLU A 347 15.28 -3.21 5.91
N ASP A 348 16.11 -2.75 6.84
CA ASP A 348 17.17 -3.53 7.49
C ASP A 348 18.23 -4.10 6.50
N VAL A 349 18.53 -3.40 5.39
CA VAL A 349 19.48 -3.82 4.35
C VAL A 349 20.87 -3.26 4.65
N THR A 350 21.90 -4.06 4.36
CA THR A 350 23.30 -3.61 4.38
C THR A 350 23.90 -3.69 2.98
N ILE A 351 24.35 -2.55 2.46
CA ILE A 351 25.09 -2.45 1.20
C ILE A 351 26.56 -2.19 1.54
N GLY A 352 27.46 -3.02 1.02
CA GLY A 352 28.90 -2.90 1.22
C GLY A 352 29.52 -1.66 0.54
N ASN A 353 30.82 -1.51 0.68
CA ASN A 353 31.55 -0.38 0.12
C ASN A 353 31.76 -0.51 -1.39
N ASN A 354 31.86 0.62 -2.10
CA ASN A 354 32.13 0.72 -3.55
C ASN A 354 31.14 -0.10 -4.42
N VAL A 355 29.92 -0.32 -3.94
CA VAL A 355 28.87 -0.99 -4.71
C VAL A 355 28.27 -0.02 -5.73
N VAL A 356 27.95 -0.53 -6.92
CA VAL A 356 27.28 0.24 -7.97
C VAL A 356 25.92 -0.41 -8.26
N LEU A 357 24.81 0.28 -7.97
CA LEU A 357 23.43 -0.21 -8.24
C LEU A 357 22.77 0.62 -9.34
N GLY A 358 21.94 -0.06 -10.15
CA GLY A 358 21.17 0.58 -11.22
C GLY A 358 21.99 0.91 -12.46
N CYS A 359 23.14 0.25 -12.63
CA CYS A 359 24.07 0.49 -13.75
C CYS A 359 23.73 -0.34 -15.00
N GLY A 360 24.40 -0.03 -16.10
CA GLY A 360 24.34 -0.79 -17.35
C GLY A 360 23.06 -0.60 -18.15
N GLU A 361 22.88 -1.43 -19.16
CA GLU A 361 21.72 -1.41 -20.04
C GLU A 361 20.51 -2.07 -19.38
N GLU A 362 19.33 -1.62 -19.74
CA GLU A 362 18.07 -2.19 -19.27
C GLU A 362 17.77 -3.50 -20.00
N ALA A 363 17.59 -4.59 -19.24
CA ALA A 363 17.17 -5.89 -19.77
C ALA A 363 15.91 -6.37 -19.06
N PRO A 364 15.04 -7.14 -19.74
CA PRO A 364 13.88 -7.75 -19.10
C PRO A 364 14.29 -8.70 -17.98
N ASN A 365 13.55 -8.71 -16.87
CA ASN A 365 13.84 -9.62 -15.77
C ASN A 365 13.56 -11.08 -16.16
N VAL A 366 14.49 -11.98 -15.84
CA VAL A 366 14.44 -13.39 -16.26
C VAL A 366 13.34 -14.21 -15.57
N LEU A 367 12.90 -13.82 -14.36
CA LEU A 367 11.88 -14.58 -13.61
C LEU A 367 10.50 -13.91 -13.69
N LYS A 368 10.44 -12.59 -13.49
CA LYS A 368 9.18 -11.84 -13.38
C LYS A 368 9.28 -10.50 -14.14
N PRO A 369 9.31 -10.51 -15.46
CA PRO A 369 9.50 -9.27 -16.25
C PRO A 369 8.38 -8.24 -16.07
N ALA A 370 7.16 -8.66 -15.72
CA ALA A 370 6.06 -7.77 -15.41
C ALA A 370 6.14 -7.12 -14.01
N VAL A 371 7.01 -7.64 -13.13
CA VAL A 371 7.20 -7.14 -11.75
C VAL A 371 8.44 -6.27 -11.68
N TYR A 372 9.59 -6.82 -12.10
CA TYR A 372 10.88 -6.11 -12.06
C TYR A 372 11.13 -5.45 -13.41
N SER A 373 10.75 -4.21 -13.50
CA SER A 373 10.74 -3.40 -14.72
C SER A 373 11.04 -1.94 -14.37
N PHE A 374 10.85 -1.03 -15.31
CA PHE A 374 11.05 0.42 -15.14
C PHE A 374 12.50 0.84 -14.85
N GLY A 375 13.49 0.00 -15.10
CA GLY A 375 14.89 0.28 -14.82
C GLY A 375 15.28 0.24 -13.33
N ILE A 376 14.41 -0.28 -12.45
CA ILE A 376 14.59 -0.24 -11.00
C ILE A 376 15.38 -1.46 -10.53
N ALA A 377 16.48 -1.23 -9.78
CA ALA A 377 17.13 -2.27 -8.99
C ALA A 377 16.46 -2.40 -7.63
N THR A 378 16.05 -3.62 -7.25
CA THR A 378 15.25 -3.82 -6.02
C THR A 378 15.96 -4.78 -5.07
N VAL A 379 16.15 -4.35 -3.82
CA VAL A 379 16.77 -5.16 -2.76
C VAL A 379 15.75 -5.42 -1.65
N GLY A 380 15.50 -6.69 -1.36
CA GLY A 380 14.57 -7.16 -0.36
C GLY A 380 15.06 -6.95 1.08
N GLU A 381 14.13 -7.07 2.02
CA GLU A 381 14.38 -6.86 3.44
C GLU A 381 15.45 -7.79 4.02
N ARG A 382 16.29 -7.23 4.91
CA ARG A 382 17.41 -7.92 5.60
C ARG A 382 18.43 -8.55 4.65
N SER A 383 18.53 -8.00 3.43
CA SER A 383 19.57 -8.43 2.51
C SER A 383 20.91 -7.81 2.86
N VAL A 384 21.97 -8.54 2.54
CA VAL A 384 23.34 -8.08 2.65
C VAL A 384 24.01 -8.19 1.28
N ILE A 385 24.58 -7.09 0.80
CA ILE A 385 25.31 -7.03 -0.46
C ILE A 385 26.80 -6.78 -0.14
N PRO A 386 27.72 -7.64 -0.65
CA PRO A 386 29.15 -7.51 -0.38
C PRO A 386 29.77 -6.29 -1.06
N ASP A 387 30.99 -5.96 -0.64
CA ASP A 387 31.78 -4.85 -1.21
C ASP A 387 32.11 -5.08 -2.70
N ASN A 388 32.30 -3.98 -3.44
CA ASN A 388 32.85 -3.92 -4.79
C ASN A 388 32.06 -4.67 -5.88
N VAL A 389 30.75 -4.85 -5.71
CA VAL A 389 29.89 -5.48 -6.73
C VAL A 389 29.13 -4.45 -7.54
N ARG A 390 28.76 -4.85 -8.77
CA ARG A 390 27.95 -4.05 -9.70
C ARG A 390 26.62 -4.75 -9.94
N ILE A 391 25.53 -3.99 -9.85
CA ILE A 391 24.16 -4.52 -9.93
C ILE A 391 23.42 -3.72 -11.00
N GLY A 392 22.92 -4.44 -12.02
CA GLY A 392 22.20 -3.87 -13.15
C GLY A 392 20.77 -3.48 -12.86
N LYS A 393 20.11 -2.91 -13.86
CA LYS A 393 18.68 -2.50 -13.85
C LYS A 393 17.74 -3.69 -13.89
N ASN A 394 16.51 -3.52 -13.42
CA ASN A 394 15.47 -4.55 -13.38
C ASN A 394 15.88 -5.83 -12.62
N THR A 395 16.80 -5.70 -11.68
CA THR A 395 17.28 -6.80 -10.83
C THR A 395 16.48 -6.91 -9.55
N ALA A 396 16.47 -8.11 -8.97
CA ALA A 396 15.91 -8.37 -7.65
C ALA A 396 16.89 -9.19 -6.82
N ILE A 397 17.16 -8.73 -5.59
CA ILE A 397 18.05 -9.40 -4.65
C ILE A 397 17.31 -9.61 -3.34
N SER A 398 17.39 -10.82 -2.80
CA SER A 398 16.84 -11.17 -1.50
C SER A 398 17.78 -12.10 -0.75
N GLY A 399 18.05 -11.81 0.53
CA GLY A 399 18.88 -12.60 1.42
C GLY A 399 20.34 -12.12 1.55
N ILE A 400 21.12 -12.87 2.32
CA ILE A 400 22.53 -12.61 2.54
C ILE A 400 23.32 -13.11 1.34
N THR A 401 23.96 -12.21 0.60
CA THR A 401 24.77 -12.55 -0.57
C THR A 401 26.25 -12.42 -0.27
N THR A 402 27.04 -13.19 -1.00
CA THR A 402 28.52 -13.25 -0.89
C THR A 402 29.15 -12.92 -2.24
N PRO A 403 30.46 -12.61 -2.33
CA PRO A 403 31.09 -12.33 -3.61
C PRO A 403 30.94 -13.45 -4.66
N GLU A 404 30.76 -14.70 -4.22
CA GLU A 404 30.55 -15.84 -5.12
C GLU A 404 29.18 -15.81 -5.83
N ASP A 405 28.23 -15.07 -5.30
CA ASP A 405 26.90 -14.89 -5.92
C ASP A 405 26.92 -13.89 -7.09
N TYR A 406 28.06 -13.22 -7.30
CA TYR A 406 28.27 -12.20 -8.35
C TYR A 406 29.42 -12.63 -9.30
N PRO A 407 29.11 -13.36 -10.38
CA PRO A 407 30.11 -13.73 -11.36
C PRO A 407 30.86 -12.50 -11.89
N ASP A 408 32.19 -12.53 -11.89
CA ASP A 408 33.05 -11.39 -12.28
C ASP A 408 32.76 -10.08 -11.49
N GLY A 409 32.16 -10.18 -10.29
CA GLY A 409 31.79 -9.03 -9.47
C GLY A 409 30.54 -8.30 -9.97
N GLU A 410 29.71 -8.92 -10.83
CA GLU A 410 28.55 -8.27 -11.43
C GLU A 410 27.29 -9.14 -11.37
N LEU A 411 26.16 -8.52 -11.10
CA LEU A 411 24.82 -9.01 -11.38
C LEU A 411 24.26 -8.24 -12.57
N ALA A 412 24.23 -8.84 -13.73
CA ALA A 412 23.77 -8.19 -14.97
C ALA A 412 22.28 -7.77 -14.89
N GLY A 413 21.89 -6.82 -15.74
CA GLY A 413 20.52 -6.35 -15.82
C GLY A 413 19.51 -7.49 -16.01
N GLY A 414 18.38 -7.41 -15.32
CA GLY A 414 17.30 -8.41 -15.35
C GLY A 414 17.54 -9.69 -14.56
N GLN A 415 18.70 -9.86 -13.91
CA GLN A 415 19.00 -11.05 -13.11
C GLN A 415 18.39 -11.00 -11.71
N VAL A 416 18.28 -12.15 -11.06
CA VAL A 416 17.69 -12.31 -9.73
C VAL A 416 18.58 -13.17 -8.84
N ILE A 417 18.86 -12.70 -7.63
CA ILE A 417 19.41 -13.52 -6.54
C ILE A 417 18.30 -13.71 -5.51
N ALA A 418 17.79 -14.94 -5.39
CA ALA A 418 16.79 -15.28 -4.38
C ALA A 418 17.47 -15.71 -3.08
N ALA A 419 16.80 -15.47 -1.94
CA ALA A 419 17.24 -15.99 -0.65
C ALA A 419 17.45 -17.51 -0.72
N LYS A 420 18.59 -17.98 -0.19
CA LYS A 420 18.85 -19.42 -0.05
C LYS A 420 17.91 -19.98 1.04
N ASP A 421 17.37 -21.20 0.82
CA ASP A 421 16.54 -21.88 1.83
C ASP A 421 17.37 -22.04 3.12
N GLY A 422 17.03 -21.30 4.15
CA GLY A 422 17.75 -21.23 5.43
C GLY A 422 17.81 -19.83 6.04
N ASP A 423 17.62 -18.79 5.23
CA ASP A 423 17.61 -17.37 5.65
C ASP A 423 16.19 -16.83 5.96
N LYS A 424 15.27 -17.73 6.34
CA LYS A 424 13.86 -17.38 6.69
C LYS A 424 13.70 -17.05 8.15
#